data_e0e7f688b0322aab98b6142809628799
#
_entry.id   e0e7f688b0322aab98b6142809628799
#
_cell.length_a   1.000
_cell.length_b   1.000
_cell.length_c   1.000
_cell.angle_alpha   90.00
_cell.angle_beta   90.00
_cell.angle_gamma   90.00
#
_symmetry.space_group_name_H-M   'P 1'
#
loop_
_entity.id
_entity.type
_entity.pdbx_description
1 polymer ?
#
loop_
_entity_poly.entity_id
_entity_poly.type
_entity_poly.pdbx_seq_one_letter_code
_entity_poly.pdbx_strand_id
1 'polypeptide(L)'
;MNAPGSSPLPKVALVGRPNVGKSRLFNRICGGRDAIVHDKPGVTRDVMARDVDETFTLLDTGGIGLPERDAPHKIVQAVEEQVFVAVESSDLILFVVDGRDGVVPLDEDIAARLRKTARCPVRIVANKCDNERVSDTTHEFEQLGFGEAIPVSAEHRIGIGRLFKAIHGSIPEKSAVPVEPEGERRIRIAFVGKPNVGKSSVTNRLLASERLIVSDVPGTTRDAIAMDLDYSFPEGRPGRFRLIDTAGVRANSKVDSSVEYFSNLRTRNAIAESDVVFLLLDAKTGVTRQDKALAGEVLEAGRSLVLVVNKWDLALDAFRKGGVEGFKNPREFQADYRAAASKELFFLPASPFLFLSAKTGFAVDSILATGERIDHLQRMTLPTGRLNKTIHDLIDNRPPKRMHGKPFKVFYVVQTGFRPFRFRLYCNRPEKFEDTYRRYLENGIIEAFGLEGNPIRFDLVGKERRNAPEDT
;
A
#
# COMPACT_ATOMS: atom_id res chain seq x y z
N MET A 1 5.04 1.19 16.89
CA MET A 1 4.21 2.06 16.00
C MET A 1 5.18 3.07 15.42
N ASN A 2 5.56 2.92 14.14
CA ASN A 2 6.45 3.87 13.48
C ASN A 2 5.71 5.18 13.28
N ALA A 3 6.39 6.30 13.50
CA ALA A 3 5.84 7.64 13.28
C ALA A 3 5.30 7.79 11.85
N PRO A 4 4.16 8.45 11.64
CA PRO A 4 3.61 8.67 10.31
C PRO A 4 4.56 9.56 9.50
N GLY A 5 5.02 9.05 8.35
CA GLY A 5 5.88 9.81 7.43
C GLY A 5 7.27 9.25 7.17
N SER A 6 7.69 8.13 7.79
CA SER A 6 8.98 7.52 7.48
C SER A 6 8.94 6.81 6.12
N SER A 7 9.94 7.09 5.27
CA SER A 7 10.21 6.31 4.07
C SER A 7 10.27 4.82 4.40
N PRO A 8 9.81 3.92 3.50
CA PRO A 8 9.91 2.49 3.73
C PRO A 8 11.35 2.12 4.02
N LEU A 9 11.56 1.28 5.03
CA LEU A 9 12.90 0.83 5.42
C LEU A 9 13.58 0.09 4.26
N PRO A 10 14.90 0.26 4.04
CA PRO A 10 15.66 -0.55 3.09
C PRO A 10 15.47 -2.04 3.39
N LYS A 11 15.41 -2.86 2.35
CA LYS A 11 15.15 -4.29 2.45
C LYS A 11 16.40 -5.10 2.24
N VAL A 12 16.67 -6.01 3.17
CA VAL A 12 17.82 -6.92 3.15
C VAL A 12 17.32 -8.35 3.04
N ALA A 13 17.63 -9.06 1.96
CA ALA A 13 17.18 -10.44 1.77
C ALA A 13 18.29 -11.46 2.06
N LEU A 14 17.93 -12.56 2.71
CA LEU A 14 18.76 -13.74 2.88
C LEU A 14 18.52 -14.72 1.72
N VAL A 15 19.57 -15.06 0.96
CA VAL A 15 19.54 -16.03 -0.13
C VAL A 15 20.63 -17.07 0.11
N GLY A 16 20.42 -18.29 -0.30
CA GLY A 16 21.40 -19.38 -0.21
C GLY A 16 20.73 -20.74 -0.27
N ARG A 17 21.54 -21.79 -0.45
CA ARG A 17 21.05 -23.17 -0.51
C ARG A 17 20.35 -23.60 0.79
N PRO A 18 19.57 -24.69 0.80
CA PRO A 18 19.01 -25.27 2.02
C PRO A 18 20.11 -25.61 3.06
N ASN A 19 19.75 -25.52 4.33
CA ASN A 19 20.59 -25.94 5.47
C ASN A 19 21.86 -25.11 5.76
N VAL A 20 22.11 -23.99 5.06
CA VAL A 20 23.21 -23.05 5.41
C VAL A 20 22.90 -22.22 6.65
N GLY A 21 21.69 -22.33 7.20
CA GLY A 21 21.30 -21.65 8.43
C GLY A 21 20.67 -20.27 8.26
N LYS A 22 20.03 -19.97 7.11
CA LYS A 22 19.35 -18.69 6.85
C LYS A 22 18.37 -18.32 7.94
N SER A 23 17.43 -19.21 8.28
CA SER A 23 16.40 -18.91 9.29
C SER A 23 16.99 -18.76 10.70
N ARG A 24 18.08 -19.46 11.01
CA ARG A 24 18.81 -19.25 12.28
C ARG A 24 19.50 -17.89 12.29
N LEU A 25 20.10 -17.47 11.17
CA LEU A 25 20.72 -16.17 11.00
C LEU A 25 19.65 -15.05 11.06
N PHE A 26 18.50 -15.24 10.40
CA PHE A 26 17.35 -14.35 10.49
C PHE A 26 16.93 -14.10 11.94
N ASN A 27 16.68 -15.19 12.69
CA ASN A 27 16.31 -15.09 14.10
C ASN A 27 17.39 -14.40 14.96
N ARG A 28 18.66 -14.62 14.62
CA ARG A 28 19.79 -14.00 15.33
C ARG A 28 19.85 -12.49 15.10
N ILE A 29 19.68 -12.04 13.86
CA ILE A 29 19.66 -10.62 13.50
C ILE A 29 18.46 -9.92 14.12
N CYS A 30 17.29 -10.57 14.13
CA CYS A 30 16.05 -10.01 14.68
C CYS A 30 15.94 -9.99 16.22
N GLY A 31 17.01 -10.38 16.98
CA GLY A 31 17.05 -10.20 18.44
C GLY A 31 16.45 -11.32 19.30
N GLY A 32 16.11 -12.47 18.76
CA GLY A 32 16.11 -13.78 19.43
C GLY A 32 15.24 -14.08 20.65
N ARG A 33 14.15 -13.34 20.98
CA ARG A 33 13.26 -13.76 22.08
C ARG A 33 11.77 -13.91 21.72
N ASP A 34 11.30 -13.39 20.59
CA ASP A 34 9.88 -13.43 20.20
C ASP A 34 9.61 -13.84 18.75
N ALA A 35 10.55 -14.58 18.13
CA ALA A 35 10.21 -15.33 16.92
C ALA A 35 9.39 -16.55 17.36
N ILE A 36 8.09 -16.39 17.54
CA ILE A 36 7.16 -17.51 17.65
C ILE A 36 7.19 -18.19 16.29
N VAL A 37 8.01 -19.23 16.19
CA VAL A 37 7.93 -20.23 15.13
C VAL A 37 6.62 -20.94 15.34
N HIS A 38 5.59 -20.55 14.63
CA HIS A 38 4.40 -21.36 14.50
C HIS A 38 4.71 -22.48 13.49
N ASP A 39 5.40 -23.52 13.98
CA ASP A 39 5.39 -24.84 13.35
C ASP A 39 3.97 -25.42 13.46
N LYS A 40 3.11 -25.06 12.52
CA LYS A 40 1.93 -25.88 12.21
C LYS A 40 2.23 -26.65 10.93
N PRO A 41 2.21 -27.99 10.95
CA PRO A 41 2.32 -28.81 9.74
C PRO A 41 1.19 -28.46 8.78
N GLY A 42 1.53 -28.00 7.58
CA GLY A 42 0.56 -27.69 6.52
C GLY A 42 0.40 -26.21 6.17
N VAL A 43 1.13 -25.28 6.80
CA VAL A 43 1.10 -23.87 6.45
C VAL A 43 2.14 -23.56 5.37
N THR A 44 1.68 -23.01 4.28
CA THR A 44 2.42 -22.55 3.10
C THR A 44 3.67 -21.76 3.46
N ARG A 45 4.74 -22.04 2.78
CA ARG A 45 6.13 -21.61 2.95
C ARG A 45 6.31 -20.18 2.48
N ASP A 46 6.22 -19.24 3.42
CA ASP A 46 6.18 -17.81 3.14
C ASP A 46 7.52 -17.14 3.41
N VAL A 47 7.80 -16.04 2.68
CA VAL A 47 8.89 -15.12 3.01
C VAL A 47 8.58 -14.47 4.36
N MET A 48 9.40 -14.75 5.35
CA MET A 48 9.30 -14.04 6.62
C MET A 48 9.97 -12.66 6.50
N ALA A 49 9.30 -11.61 6.96
CA ALA A 49 9.82 -10.26 6.98
C ALA A 49 9.75 -9.68 8.39
N ARG A 50 10.82 -9.02 8.84
CA ARG A 50 10.87 -8.35 10.14
C ARG A 50 11.70 -7.08 10.07
N ASP A 51 11.22 -6.02 10.69
CA ASP A 51 11.96 -4.78 10.86
C ASP A 51 12.98 -4.93 11.97
N VAL A 52 14.21 -4.49 11.70
CA VAL A 52 15.37 -4.58 12.59
C VAL A 52 15.77 -3.17 13.01
N ASP A 53 15.64 -2.87 14.31
CA ASP A 53 16.04 -1.62 14.98
C ASP A 53 15.59 -0.34 14.21
N GLU A 54 14.44 -0.40 13.53
CA GLU A 54 13.91 0.69 12.69
C GLU A 54 14.89 1.18 11.59
N THR A 55 15.88 0.34 11.23
CA THR A 55 16.93 0.68 10.26
C THR A 55 16.73 -0.01 8.92
N PHE A 56 16.32 -1.27 8.90
CA PHE A 56 16.01 -2.04 7.70
C PHE A 56 14.99 -3.15 7.96
N THR A 57 14.38 -3.65 6.89
CA THR A 57 13.50 -4.83 6.94
C THR A 57 14.28 -6.04 6.44
N LEU A 58 14.45 -7.07 7.30
CA LEU A 58 15.10 -8.33 6.93
C LEU A 58 14.07 -9.31 6.35
N LEU A 59 14.42 -9.97 5.24
CA LEU A 59 13.60 -10.94 4.52
C LEU A 59 14.27 -12.32 4.56
N ASP A 60 13.60 -13.33 5.11
CA ASP A 60 14.01 -14.74 4.96
C ASP A 60 13.29 -15.36 3.78
N THR A 61 14.03 -15.64 2.71
CA THR A 61 13.51 -16.33 1.52
C THR A 61 13.56 -17.85 1.66
N GLY A 62 14.06 -18.37 2.78
CA GLY A 62 14.29 -19.81 3.01
C GLY A 62 13.03 -20.68 3.01
N GLY A 63 11.86 -20.06 3.27
CA GLY A 63 10.56 -20.76 3.22
C GLY A 63 10.01 -21.02 1.83
N ILE A 64 10.52 -20.33 0.79
CA ILE A 64 9.97 -20.42 -0.57
C ILE A 64 10.33 -21.78 -1.21
N GLY A 65 9.31 -22.54 -1.58
CA GLY A 65 9.43 -23.63 -2.56
C GLY A 65 10.08 -24.95 -2.09
N LEU A 66 10.49 -25.13 -0.83
CA LEU A 66 11.08 -26.39 -0.37
C LEU A 66 10.01 -27.50 -0.21
N PRO A 67 10.09 -28.64 -0.95
CA PRO A 67 9.23 -29.80 -0.69
C PRO A 67 9.72 -30.59 0.50
N GLU A 68 8.82 -31.28 1.18
CA GLU A 68 9.13 -32.11 2.36
C GLU A 68 9.99 -33.35 2.07
N ARG A 69 10.29 -33.68 0.83
CA ARG A 69 11.20 -34.78 0.42
C ARG A 69 11.86 -34.54 -0.94
N ASP A 70 13.11 -34.62 -0.97
CA ASP A 70 14.25 -34.89 -1.85
C ASP A 70 14.01 -35.25 -3.33
N ALA A 71 13.61 -34.29 -4.16
CA ALA A 71 13.87 -34.39 -5.58
C ALA A 71 14.86 -33.27 -5.98
N PRO A 72 16.03 -33.55 -6.53
CA PRO A 72 17.07 -32.54 -6.83
C PRO A 72 16.55 -31.35 -7.65
N HIS A 73 15.65 -31.62 -8.62
CA HIS A 73 15.04 -30.63 -9.47
C HIS A 73 14.03 -29.68 -8.77
N LYS A 74 13.43 -30.08 -7.69
CA LYS A 74 12.57 -29.24 -6.87
C LYS A 74 13.37 -28.28 -5.99
N ILE A 75 14.56 -28.67 -5.56
CA ILE A 75 15.51 -27.84 -4.82
C ILE A 75 16.00 -26.70 -5.72
N VAL A 76 16.37 -26.99 -6.96
CA VAL A 76 16.79 -25.96 -7.93
C VAL A 76 15.68 -24.98 -8.21
N GLN A 77 14.44 -25.43 -8.38
CA GLN A 77 13.28 -24.55 -8.59
C GLN A 77 13.02 -23.67 -7.37
N ALA A 78 13.13 -24.22 -6.15
CA ALA A 78 12.96 -23.47 -4.92
C ALA A 78 14.00 -22.36 -4.75
N VAL A 79 15.26 -22.68 -5.05
CA VAL A 79 16.35 -21.70 -5.05
C VAL A 79 16.13 -20.61 -6.10
N GLU A 80 15.62 -20.96 -7.28
CA GLU A 80 15.27 -19.99 -8.32
C GLU A 80 14.19 -19.00 -7.86
N GLU A 81 13.17 -19.50 -7.18
CA GLU A 81 12.10 -18.65 -6.62
C GLU A 81 12.64 -17.71 -5.52
N GLN A 82 13.54 -18.22 -4.67
CA GLN A 82 14.22 -17.41 -3.65
C GLN A 82 15.05 -16.27 -4.26
N VAL A 83 15.91 -16.61 -5.23
CA VAL A 83 16.76 -15.62 -5.93
C VAL A 83 15.90 -14.57 -6.61
N PHE A 84 14.84 -14.98 -7.30
CA PHE A 84 13.93 -14.05 -7.97
C PHE A 84 13.33 -13.05 -6.97
N VAL A 85 12.74 -13.52 -5.87
CA VAL A 85 12.14 -12.64 -4.86
C VAL A 85 13.18 -11.70 -4.25
N ALA A 86 14.36 -12.21 -3.92
CA ALA A 86 15.42 -11.40 -3.34
C ALA A 86 15.89 -10.30 -4.29
N VAL A 87 16.15 -10.62 -5.55
CA VAL A 87 16.63 -9.66 -6.57
C VAL A 87 15.63 -8.55 -6.82
N GLU A 88 14.34 -8.88 -6.88
CA GLU A 88 13.30 -7.92 -7.24
C GLU A 88 12.79 -7.09 -6.05
N SER A 89 13.04 -7.54 -4.81
CA SER A 89 12.43 -6.93 -3.61
C SER A 89 13.44 -6.29 -2.65
N SER A 90 14.75 -6.38 -2.89
CA SER A 90 15.75 -5.98 -1.89
C SER A 90 16.66 -4.85 -2.36
N ASP A 91 17.12 -4.06 -1.39
CA ASP A 91 18.16 -3.05 -1.55
C ASP A 91 19.57 -3.61 -1.25
N LEU A 92 19.63 -4.78 -0.60
CA LEU A 92 20.84 -5.55 -0.32
C LEU A 92 20.50 -7.05 -0.27
N ILE A 93 21.32 -7.88 -0.88
CA ILE A 93 21.23 -9.34 -0.78
C ILE A 93 22.40 -9.85 0.08
N LEU A 94 22.08 -10.62 1.12
CA LEU A 94 23.03 -11.42 1.88
C LEU A 94 23.02 -12.84 1.33
N PHE A 95 24.04 -13.18 0.58
CA PHE A 95 24.25 -14.52 0.05
C PHE A 95 24.89 -15.40 1.13
N VAL A 96 24.08 -16.24 1.77
CA VAL A 96 24.49 -17.08 2.91
C VAL A 96 25.02 -18.41 2.39
N VAL A 97 26.26 -18.73 2.75
CA VAL A 97 26.97 -19.98 2.45
C VAL A 97 27.36 -20.68 3.75
N ASP A 98 27.70 -21.98 3.65
CA ASP A 98 28.16 -22.78 4.80
C ASP A 98 29.68 -22.73 4.90
N GLY A 99 30.22 -22.13 5.95
CA GLY A 99 31.67 -22.00 6.15
C GLY A 99 32.37 -23.33 6.40
N ARG A 100 31.65 -24.41 6.79
CA ARG A 100 32.24 -25.73 7.04
C ARG A 100 32.34 -26.58 5.76
N ASP A 101 31.37 -26.42 4.86
CA ASP A 101 31.28 -27.22 3.64
C ASP A 101 32.15 -26.66 2.50
N GLY A 102 32.61 -25.42 2.63
CA GLY A 102 33.26 -24.71 1.53
C GLY A 102 32.30 -24.41 0.35
N VAL A 103 32.86 -24.04 -0.79
CA VAL A 103 32.07 -23.77 -2.00
C VAL A 103 31.59 -25.07 -2.62
N VAL A 104 30.27 -25.17 -2.82
CA VAL A 104 29.65 -26.34 -3.49
C VAL A 104 28.99 -25.91 -4.80
N PRO A 105 28.76 -26.82 -5.78
CA PRO A 105 28.22 -26.48 -7.10
C PRO A 105 26.91 -25.67 -7.06
N LEU A 106 26.05 -25.92 -6.07
CA LEU A 106 24.79 -25.17 -5.93
C LEU A 106 25.04 -23.70 -5.50
N ASP A 107 26.10 -23.44 -4.73
CA ASP A 107 26.50 -22.06 -4.39
C ASP A 107 27.01 -21.33 -5.63
N GLU A 108 27.77 -22.01 -6.51
CA GLU A 108 28.22 -21.46 -7.80
C GLU A 108 27.05 -21.12 -8.73
N ASP A 109 26.05 -22.03 -8.81
CA ASP A 109 24.82 -21.79 -9.60
C ASP A 109 24.03 -20.56 -9.08
N ILE A 110 23.88 -20.43 -7.76
CA ILE A 110 23.23 -19.27 -7.15
C ILE A 110 24.04 -18.01 -7.45
N ALA A 111 25.36 -18.04 -7.28
CA ALA A 111 26.26 -16.94 -7.55
C ALA A 111 26.18 -16.49 -9.03
N ALA A 112 26.22 -17.40 -9.97
CA ALA A 112 26.07 -17.11 -11.41
C ALA A 112 24.76 -16.41 -11.72
N ARG A 113 23.66 -16.82 -11.08
CA ARG A 113 22.34 -16.19 -11.23
C ARG A 113 22.30 -14.80 -10.63
N LEU A 114 22.79 -14.64 -9.39
CA LEU A 114 22.86 -13.33 -8.73
C LEU A 114 23.71 -12.35 -9.54
N ARG A 115 24.89 -12.74 -10.03
CA ARG A 115 25.72 -11.89 -10.90
C ARG A 115 24.98 -11.41 -12.15
N LYS A 116 24.12 -12.25 -12.71
CA LYS A 116 23.36 -11.95 -13.93
C LYS A 116 22.13 -11.07 -13.69
N THR A 117 21.49 -11.19 -12.52
CA THR A 117 20.16 -10.62 -12.29
C THR A 117 20.09 -9.58 -11.17
N ALA A 118 21.05 -9.59 -10.21
CA ALA A 118 21.01 -8.65 -9.08
C ALA A 118 21.21 -7.20 -9.55
N ARG A 119 20.35 -6.32 -9.08
CA ARG A 119 20.38 -4.86 -9.32
C ARG A 119 20.80 -4.07 -8.09
N CYS A 120 21.02 -4.76 -6.98
CA CYS A 120 21.48 -4.20 -5.71
C CYS A 120 22.77 -4.89 -5.28
N PRO A 121 23.52 -4.33 -4.30
CA PRO A 121 24.70 -4.97 -3.74
C PRO A 121 24.41 -6.38 -3.22
N VAL A 122 25.37 -7.29 -3.43
CA VAL A 122 25.35 -8.64 -2.87
C VAL A 122 26.56 -8.79 -1.94
N ARG A 123 26.36 -9.31 -0.73
CA ARG A 123 27.42 -9.61 0.24
C ARG A 123 27.40 -11.08 0.61
N ILE A 124 28.54 -11.73 0.60
CA ILE A 124 28.65 -13.13 1.04
C ILE A 124 28.73 -13.17 2.56
N VAL A 125 27.93 -14.05 3.15
CA VAL A 125 27.91 -14.35 4.57
C VAL A 125 28.23 -15.83 4.77
N ALA A 126 29.44 -16.14 5.22
CA ALA A 126 29.85 -17.50 5.56
C ALA A 126 29.37 -17.81 6.99
N ASN A 127 28.27 -18.58 7.07
CA ASN A 127 27.69 -18.98 8.35
C ASN A 127 28.33 -20.30 8.85
N LYS A 128 28.14 -20.61 10.13
CA LYS A 128 28.72 -21.75 10.84
C LYS A 128 30.24 -21.66 11.03
N CYS A 129 30.80 -20.45 11.01
CA CYS A 129 32.17 -20.17 11.37
C CYS A 129 32.32 -20.13 12.90
N ASP A 130 32.36 -21.31 13.53
CA ASP A 130 32.30 -21.45 14.99
C ASP A 130 33.66 -21.32 15.63
N ASN A 131 34.74 -21.34 14.86
CA ASN A 131 36.12 -21.20 15.30
C ASN A 131 36.98 -20.48 14.26
N GLU A 132 38.18 -20.03 14.66
CA GLU A 132 39.11 -19.26 13.82
C GLU A 132 39.54 -20.05 12.57
N ARG A 133 39.78 -21.36 12.68
CA ARG A 133 40.19 -22.19 11.52
C ARG A 133 39.23 -22.16 10.38
N VAL A 134 37.89 -22.23 10.67
CA VAL A 134 36.85 -22.14 9.66
C VAL A 134 36.70 -20.70 9.16
N SER A 135 36.95 -19.72 10.00
CA SER A 135 36.96 -18.30 9.59
C SER A 135 38.09 -17.99 8.60
N ASP A 136 39.27 -18.60 8.79
CA ASP A 136 40.46 -18.38 7.96
C ASP A 136 40.30 -18.96 6.54
N THR A 137 39.42 -19.95 6.34
CA THR A 137 39.13 -20.54 5.01
C THR A 137 38.08 -19.78 4.21
N THR A 138 37.46 -18.75 4.77
CA THR A 138 36.36 -18.03 4.08
C THR A 138 36.79 -17.27 2.84
N HIS A 139 38.09 -17.03 2.60
CA HIS A 139 38.61 -16.42 1.39
C HIS A 139 38.29 -17.23 0.11
N GLU A 140 38.07 -18.55 0.22
CA GLU A 140 37.66 -19.37 -0.91
C GLU A 140 36.32 -18.93 -1.54
N PHE A 141 35.42 -18.30 -0.74
CA PHE A 141 34.14 -17.81 -1.24
C PHE A 141 34.27 -16.57 -2.15
N GLU A 142 35.44 -15.94 -2.20
CA GLU A 142 35.69 -14.80 -3.10
C GLU A 142 35.55 -15.20 -4.59
N GLN A 143 35.83 -16.48 -4.92
CA GLN A 143 35.62 -17.02 -6.26
C GLN A 143 34.15 -16.93 -6.72
N LEU A 144 33.18 -16.76 -5.81
CA LEU A 144 31.78 -16.53 -6.14
C LEU A 144 31.53 -15.13 -6.74
N GLY A 145 32.51 -14.20 -6.66
CA GLY A 145 32.51 -12.94 -7.37
C GLY A 145 31.78 -11.78 -6.68
N PHE A 146 31.62 -11.81 -5.35
CA PHE A 146 30.98 -10.76 -4.56
C PHE A 146 31.89 -10.18 -3.47
N GLY A 147 33.21 -10.37 -3.61
CA GLY A 147 34.21 -9.89 -2.67
C GLY A 147 34.35 -10.76 -1.42
N GLU A 148 35.00 -10.21 -0.40
CA GLU A 148 35.31 -10.88 0.85
C GLU A 148 34.04 -11.39 1.55
N ALA A 149 34.05 -12.64 2.00
CA ALA A 149 32.98 -13.23 2.77
C ALA A 149 33.04 -12.79 4.23
N ILE A 150 31.89 -12.51 4.82
CA ILE A 150 31.76 -12.11 6.23
C ILE A 150 31.58 -13.39 7.06
N PRO A 151 32.58 -13.82 7.86
CA PRO A 151 32.44 -14.99 8.70
C PRO A 151 31.50 -14.71 9.88
N VAL A 152 30.50 -15.58 10.06
CA VAL A 152 29.56 -15.49 11.18
C VAL A 152 29.23 -16.88 11.74
N SER A 153 28.87 -16.93 13.01
CA SER A 153 28.18 -18.05 13.61
C SER A 153 26.86 -17.58 14.20
N ALA A 154 25.76 -17.89 13.50
CA ALA A 154 24.42 -17.57 13.98
C ALA A 154 24.09 -18.31 15.29
N GLU A 155 24.68 -19.47 15.52
CA GLU A 155 24.55 -20.27 16.74
C GLU A 155 25.28 -19.63 17.93
N HIS A 156 26.54 -19.30 17.74
CA HIS A 156 27.43 -18.82 18.82
C HIS A 156 27.52 -17.29 18.91
N ARG A 157 26.78 -16.54 18.11
CA ARG A 157 26.78 -15.05 18.05
C ARG A 157 28.11 -14.44 17.61
N ILE A 158 28.97 -15.19 16.91
CA ILE A 158 30.23 -14.70 16.42
C ILE A 158 30.02 -13.91 15.12
N GLY A 159 30.74 -12.80 14.93
CA GLY A 159 30.75 -12.01 13.69
C GLY A 159 29.51 -11.15 13.44
N ILE A 160 28.45 -11.23 14.26
CA ILE A 160 27.17 -10.53 14.03
C ILE A 160 27.37 -9.00 13.99
N GLY A 161 28.22 -8.42 14.86
CA GLY A 161 28.51 -6.99 14.82
C GLY A 161 29.21 -6.53 13.53
N ARG A 162 30.10 -7.37 12.95
CA ARG A 162 30.71 -7.11 11.63
C ARG A 162 29.68 -7.17 10.52
N LEU A 163 28.75 -8.13 10.58
CA LEU A 163 27.64 -8.25 9.64
C LEU A 163 26.74 -7.00 9.67
N PHE A 164 26.37 -6.50 10.85
CA PHE A 164 25.58 -5.26 10.97
C PHE A 164 26.31 -4.05 10.34
N LYS A 165 27.61 -3.89 10.58
CA LYS A 165 28.40 -2.83 9.94
C LYS A 165 28.40 -2.95 8.43
N ALA A 166 28.51 -4.16 7.88
CA ALA A 166 28.48 -4.39 6.44
C ALA A 166 27.08 -4.13 5.85
N ILE A 167 26.00 -4.47 6.55
CA ILE A 167 24.62 -4.15 6.15
C ILE A 167 24.47 -2.63 6.07
N HIS A 168 24.76 -1.90 7.15
CA HIS A 168 24.61 -0.43 7.18
C HIS A 168 25.47 0.28 6.14
N GLY A 169 26.66 -0.22 5.85
CA GLY A 169 27.53 0.35 4.80
C GLY A 169 27.10 -0.01 3.37
N SER A 170 26.15 -0.92 3.17
CA SER A 170 25.73 -1.40 1.87
C SER A 170 24.28 -1.05 1.51
N ILE A 171 23.43 -0.70 2.48
CA ILE A 171 22.08 -0.21 2.24
C ILE A 171 22.14 1.29 1.93
N PRO A 172 21.23 1.80 1.05
CA PRO A 172 21.14 3.24 0.83
C PRO A 172 20.85 3.95 2.15
N GLU A 173 21.58 5.02 2.43
CA GLU A 173 21.17 5.93 3.49
C GLU A 173 19.72 6.35 3.25
N LYS A 174 18.91 6.42 4.32
CA LYS A 174 17.54 6.92 4.22
C LYS A 174 17.56 8.18 3.36
N SER A 175 17.26 8.05 2.05
CA SER A 175 16.96 9.22 1.25
C SER A 175 15.77 9.86 1.93
N ALA A 176 16.01 10.96 2.61
CA ALA A 176 14.93 11.85 2.96
C ALA A 176 14.27 12.23 1.63
N VAL A 177 13.17 11.54 1.26
CA VAL A 177 12.20 12.17 0.38
C VAL A 177 12.00 13.54 1.04
N PRO A 178 12.08 14.67 0.32
CA PRO A 178 11.84 15.95 0.92
C PRO A 178 10.47 15.84 1.59
N VAL A 179 10.47 15.56 2.88
CA VAL A 179 9.30 15.68 3.72
C VAL A 179 9.15 17.18 3.82
N GLU A 180 8.18 17.73 3.10
CA GLU A 180 7.72 19.06 3.44
C GLU A 180 7.57 19.08 4.97
N PRO A 181 8.18 20.05 5.65
CA PRO A 181 8.12 20.10 7.11
C PRO A 181 6.67 19.87 7.54
N GLU A 182 6.42 18.95 8.45
CA GLU A 182 5.06 18.55 8.87
C GLU A 182 4.18 19.75 9.28
N GLY A 183 4.79 20.91 9.52
CA GLY A 183 4.12 22.17 9.87
C GLY A 183 3.55 22.98 8.71
N GLU A 184 3.90 22.72 7.44
CA GLU A 184 3.50 23.61 6.31
C GLU A 184 2.55 22.93 5.32
N ARG A 185 2.45 21.62 5.30
CA ARG A 185 1.62 20.91 4.35
C ARG A 185 0.13 21.07 4.61
N ARG A 186 -0.61 21.40 3.53
CA ARG A 186 -2.07 21.46 3.52
C ARG A 186 -2.67 20.26 2.81
N ILE A 187 -3.71 19.68 3.39
CA ILE A 187 -4.48 18.58 2.78
C ILE A 187 -5.35 19.17 1.67
N ARG A 188 -5.11 18.75 0.43
CA ARG A 188 -5.85 19.25 -0.73
C ARG A 188 -7.16 18.49 -0.85
N ILE A 189 -8.27 19.20 -0.75
CA ILE A 189 -9.63 18.64 -0.83
C ILE A 189 -10.39 19.24 -2.01
N ALA A 190 -11.19 18.41 -2.68
CA ALA A 190 -12.09 18.88 -3.74
C ALA A 190 -13.52 18.34 -3.52
N PHE A 191 -14.52 19.18 -3.85
CA PHE A 191 -15.91 18.76 -3.91
C PHE A 191 -16.34 18.55 -5.36
N VAL A 192 -16.71 17.30 -5.68
CA VAL A 192 -17.20 16.92 -7.01
C VAL A 192 -18.64 16.39 -6.93
N GLY A 193 -19.35 16.38 -8.04
CA GLY A 193 -20.72 15.90 -8.10
C GLY A 193 -21.50 16.60 -9.20
N LYS A 194 -22.68 16.07 -9.52
CA LYS A 194 -23.56 16.61 -10.56
C LYS A 194 -23.98 18.07 -10.27
N PRO A 195 -24.49 18.81 -11.28
CA PRO A 195 -25.08 20.13 -11.07
C PRO A 195 -26.21 20.09 -10.03
N ASN A 196 -26.35 21.15 -9.25
CA ASN A 196 -27.41 21.34 -8.23
C ASN A 196 -27.43 20.31 -7.07
N VAL A 197 -26.39 19.47 -6.92
CA VAL A 197 -26.24 18.55 -5.77
C VAL A 197 -25.89 19.31 -4.47
N GLY A 198 -25.48 20.58 -4.59
CA GLY A 198 -25.19 21.47 -3.46
C GLY A 198 -23.70 21.66 -3.16
N LYS A 199 -22.79 21.49 -4.14
CA LYS A 199 -21.35 21.74 -3.97
C LYS A 199 -21.08 23.11 -3.36
N SER A 200 -21.53 24.18 -4.03
CA SER A 200 -21.35 25.55 -3.54
C SER A 200 -22.01 25.80 -2.18
N SER A 201 -23.17 25.16 -1.91
CA SER A 201 -23.83 25.28 -0.62
C SER A 201 -23.03 24.62 0.51
N VAL A 202 -22.45 23.44 0.27
CA VAL A 202 -21.57 22.75 1.24
C VAL A 202 -20.31 23.58 1.47
N THR A 203 -19.69 24.07 0.41
CA THR A 203 -18.50 24.93 0.51
C THR A 203 -18.81 26.21 1.29
N ASN A 204 -19.85 26.95 0.93
CA ASN A 204 -20.21 28.19 1.62
C ASN A 204 -20.55 27.94 3.09
N ARG A 205 -21.23 26.82 3.40
CA ARG A 205 -21.54 26.44 4.77
C ARG A 205 -20.29 26.10 5.57
N LEU A 206 -19.32 25.43 4.94
CA LEU A 206 -18.02 25.12 5.55
C LEU A 206 -17.24 26.40 5.83
N LEU A 207 -17.17 27.31 4.85
CA LEU A 207 -16.47 28.61 4.97
C LEU A 207 -17.09 29.53 6.01
N ALA A 208 -18.38 29.38 6.31
CA ALA A 208 -19.08 30.16 7.35
C ALA A 208 -18.86 29.62 8.78
N SER A 209 -18.03 28.58 8.96
CA SER A 209 -17.72 28.06 10.29
C SER A 209 -16.84 29.02 11.08
N GLU A 210 -17.22 29.34 12.32
CA GLU A 210 -16.45 30.20 13.23
C GLU A 210 -15.06 29.63 13.58
N ARG A 211 -14.84 28.36 13.33
CA ARG A 211 -13.57 27.64 13.58
C ARG A 211 -12.62 27.64 12.39
N LEU A 212 -12.97 28.35 11.31
CA LEU A 212 -12.23 28.34 10.07
C LEU A 212 -11.68 29.72 9.77
N ILE A 213 -10.37 29.80 9.55
CA ILE A 213 -9.70 30.98 8.99
C ILE A 213 -9.43 30.71 7.52
N VAL A 214 -9.85 31.61 6.66
CA VAL A 214 -9.71 31.48 5.19
C VAL A 214 -8.69 32.48 4.70
N SER A 215 -7.78 32.06 3.84
CA SER A 215 -6.84 32.91 3.13
C SER A 215 -6.81 32.55 1.65
N ASP A 216 -6.79 33.60 0.78
CA ASP A 216 -6.63 33.41 -0.66
C ASP A 216 -5.16 33.05 -0.96
N VAL A 217 -4.93 32.09 -1.89
CA VAL A 217 -3.59 31.69 -2.32
C VAL A 217 -3.14 32.64 -3.44
N PRO A 218 -2.11 33.51 -3.23
CA PRO A 218 -1.57 34.33 -4.30
C PRO A 218 -0.89 33.50 -5.39
N GLY A 219 -1.13 33.77 -6.67
CA GLY A 219 -0.34 33.26 -7.77
C GLY A 219 -0.83 31.96 -8.42
N THR A 220 -2.03 31.50 -8.14
CA THR A 220 -2.64 30.42 -8.94
C THR A 220 -3.01 30.98 -10.32
N THR A 221 -2.46 30.35 -11.37
CA THR A 221 -2.77 30.64 -12.79
C THR A 221 -4.28 30.71 -13.03
N ARG A 222 -4.68 31.52 -13.99
CA ARG A 222 -6.05 31.97 -14.35
C ARG A 222 -7.21 30.96 -14.27
N ASP A 223 -6.98 29.66 -14.01
CA ASP A 223 -7.96 28.58 -14.12
C ASP A 223 -8.24 27.75 -12.84
N ALA A 224 -7.46 27.87 -11.77
CA ALA A 224 -7.72 27.15 -10.52
C ALA A 224 -7.67 28.09 -9.31
N ILE A 225 -8.83 28.49 -8.81
CA ILE A 225 -8.92 29.26 -7.57
C ILE A 225 -8.83 28.27 -6.41
N ALA A 226 -7.73 28.29 -5.68
CA ALA A 226 -7.55 27.52 -4.46
C ALA A 226 -7.70 28.45 -3.23
N MET A 227 -8.24 27.92 -2.14
CA MET A 227 -8.36 28.61 -0.85
C MET A 227 -7.68 27.80 0.24
N ASP A 228 -6.84 28.45 1.02
CA ASP A 228 -6.25 27.85 2.21
C ASP A 228 -7.21 28.01 3.40
N LEU A 229 -7.37 26.90 4.12
CA LEU A 229 -8.30 26.75 5.21
C LEU A 229 -7.52 26.30 6.45
N ASP A 230 -7.46 27.13 7.48
CA ASP A 230 -6.92 26.78 8.78
C ASP A 230 -8.09 26.55 9.75
N TYR A 231 -8.25 25.31 10.19
CA TYR A 231 -9.37 24.88 11.00
C TYR A 231 -8.92 24.46 12.40
N SER A 232 -9.66 24.91 13.42
CA SER A 232 -9.43 24.49 14.82
C SER A 232 -10.42 23.40 15.20
N PHE A 233 -9.92 22.16 15.38
CA PHE A 233 -10.75 21.07 15.85
C PHE A 233 -11.26 21.31 17.28
N PRO A 234 -12.38 20.66 17.71
CA PRO A 234 -12.95 20.85 19.05
C PRO A 234 -11.96 20.65 20.18
N GLU A 235 -11.00 19.73 20.02
CA GLU A 235 -9.90 19.46 20.96
C GLU A 235 -8.75 20.48 20.92
N GLY A 236 -8.87 21.56 20.16
CA GLY A 236 -7.87 22.62 20.01
C GLY A 236 -6.73 22.31 19.06
N ARG A 237 -6.73 21.16 18.40
CA ARG A 237 -5.72 20.75 17.42
C ARG A 237 -5.93 21.48 16.09
N PRO A 238 -4.85 22.03 15.47
CA PRO A 238 -4.96 22.69 14.17
C PRO A 238 -5.08 21.69 13.03
N GLY A 239 -5.95 21.96 12.05
CA GLY A 239 -6.04 21.27 10.77
C GLY A 239 -5.77 22.24 9.63
N ARG A 240 -4.96 21.86 8.66
CA ARG A 240 -4.58 22.69 7.51
C ARG A 240 -5.06 22.04 6.21
N PHE A 241 -5.92 22.74 5.51
CA PHE A 241 -6.52 22.26 4.28
C PHE A 241 -6.31 23.27 3.14
N ARG A 242 -6.39 22.77 1.92
CA ARG A 242 -6.50 23.58 0.71
C ARG A 242 -7.67 23.09 -0.12
N LEU A 243 -8.65 23.95 -0.29
CA LEU A 243 -9.80 23.66 -1.14
C LEU A 243 -9.45 23.97 -2.60
N ILE A 244 -9.58 22.95 -3.45
CA ILE A 244 -9.31 23.05 -4.90
C ILE A 244 -10.63 23.32 -5.65
N ASP A 245 -10.57 24.14 -6.70
CA ASP A 245 -11.69 24.56 -7.56
C ASP A 245 -12.81 25.29 -6.81
N THR A 246 -12.49 26.47 -6.32
CA THR A 246 -13.48 27.39 -5.71
C THR A 246 -14.24 28.23 -6.74
N ALA A 247 -13.95 28.11 -8.04
CA ALA A 247 -14.60 28.91 -9.10
C ALA A 247 -16.12 28.68 -9.15
N GLY A 248 -16.59 27.47 -8.86
CA GLY A 248 -18.01 27.16 -8.70
C GLY A 248 -18.68 27.77 -7.47
N VAL A 249 -17.90 28.33 -6.53
CA VAL A 249 -18.40 28.94 -5.30
C VAL A 249 -18.70 30.42 -5.48
N ARG A 250 -17.87 31.12 -6.28
CA ARG A 250 -17.98 32.59 -6.48
C ARG A 250 -18.88 33.03 -7.66
N ALA A 251 -19.21 32.09 -8.57
CA ALA A 251 -20.00 32.41 -9.77
C ALA A 251 -21.51 32.27 -9.52
N ASN A 252 -22.16 33.31 -9.14
CA ASN A 252 -23.63 33.51 -9.23
C ASN A 252 -24.02 33.88 -10.67
N SER A 253 -23.48 33.28 -11.74
CA SER A 253 -23.79 33.68 -13.11
C SER A 253 -24.47 32.56 -13.89
N LYS A 254 -25.51 32.97 -14.64
CA LYS A 254 -26.27 32.17 -15.60
C LYS A 254 -25.34 31.55 -16.62
N VAL A 255 -25.50 30.24 -16.85
CA VAL A 255 -24.58 29.40 -17.60
C VAL A 255 -25.12 29.16 -19.00
N ASP A 256 -24.32 29.46 -20.01
CA ASP A 256 -24.55 29.16 -21.43
C ASP A 256 -23.91 27.81 -21.83
N SER A 257 -24.39 27.16 -22.88
CA SER A 257 -24.11 25.77 -23.27
C SER A 257 -22.64 25.43 -23.63
N SER A 258 -21.78 26.42 -23.85
CA SER A 258 -20.32 26.22 -24.01
C SER A 258 -19.59 25.85 -22.69
N VAL A 259 -20.28 25.88 -21.58
CA VAL A 259 -19.78 25.78 -20.20
C VAL A 259 -19.65 24.34 -19.71
N GLU A 260 -20.34 23.37 -20.32
CA GLU A 260 -20.24 21.95 -19.87
C GLU A 260 -18.84 21.37 -20.13
N TYR A 261 -18.22 21.67 -21.26
CA TYR A 261 -16.88 21.19 -21.57
C TYR A 261 -15.84 21.73 -20.59
N PHE A 262 -15.88 23.04 -20.31
CA PHE A 262 -14.98 23.67 -19.33
C PHE A 262 -15.26 23.21 -17.89
N SER A 263 -16.52 22.90 -17.57
CA SER A 263 -16.89 22.37 -16.26
C SER A 263 -16.30 20.96 -16.03
N ASN A 264 -16.33 20.10 -17.03
CA ASN A 264 -15.75 18.76 -16.97
C ASN A 264 -14.23 18.80 -16.85
N LEU A 265 -13.57 19.67 -17.61
CA LEU A 265 -12.11 19.84 -17.54
C LEU A 265 -11.68 20.34 -16.15
N ARG A 266 -12.40 21.30 -15.56
CA ARG A 266 -12.15 21.80 -14.21
C ARG A 266 -12.32 20.69 -13.16
N THR A 267 -13.38 19.91 -13.26
CA THR A 267 -13.63 18.80 -12.34
C THR A 267 -12.49 17.78 -12.39
N ARG A 268 -11.98 17.44 -13.58
CA ARG A 268 -10.84 16.53 -13.75
C ARG A 268 -9.55 17.12 -13.15
N ASN A 269 -9.30 18.40 -13.37
CA ASN A 269 -8.14 19.07 -12.78
C ASN A 269 -8.25 19.10 -11.25
N ALA A 270 -9.41 19.43 -10.70
CA ALA A 270 -9.66 19.40 -9.27
C ALA A 270 -9.44 18.00 -8.65
N ILE A 271 -9.91 16.94 -9.33
CA ILE A 271 -9.63 15.56 -8.94
C ILE A 271 -8.13 15.30 -8.97
N ALA A 272 -7.43 15.65 -10.05
CA ALA A 272 -6.01 15.37 -10.22
C ALA A 272 -5.14 16.09 -9.19
N GLU A 273 -5.49 17.27 -8.76
CA GLU A 273 -4.73 18.08 -7.79
C GLU A 273 -5.05 17.77 -6.33
N SER A 274 -6.16 17.11 -6.03
CA SER A 274 -6.60 16.85 -4.65
C SER A 274 -5.94 15.59 -4.04
N ASP A 275 -5.85 15.56 -2.73
CA ASP A 275 -5.47 14.39 -1.94
C ASP A 275 -6.71 13.56 -1.57
N VAL A 276 -7.82 14.24 -1.25
CA VAL A 276 -9.11 13.63 -0.89
C VAL A 276 -10.23 14.29 -1.68
N VAL A 277 -11.02 13.50 -2.36
CA VAL A 277 -12.19 13.93 -3.12
C VAL A 277 -13.46 13.59 -2.37
N PHE A 278 -14.31 14.58 -2.19
CA PHE A 278 -15.65 14.44 -1.64
C PHE A 278 -16.67 14.42 -2.79
N LEU A 279 -17.21 13.24 -3.11
CA LEU A 279 -18.27 13.10 -4.13
C LEU A 279 -19.63 13.31 -3.50
N LEU A 280 -20.28 14.41 -3.86
CA LEU A 280 -21.60 14.75 -3.37
C LEU A 280 -22.68 13.98 -4.12
N LEU A 281 -23.52 13.31 -3.36
CA LEU A 281 -24.74 12.61 -3.79
C LEU A 281 -25.96 13.34 -3.24
N ASP A 282 -27.06 13.32 -3.96
CA ASP A 282 -28.33 13.90 -3.50
C ASP A 282 -29.18 12.84 -2.79
N ALA A 283 -29.56 13.10 -1.54
CA ALA A 283 -30.35 12.18 -0.72
C ALA A 283 -31.67 11.78 -1.39
N LYS A 284 -32.27 12.65 -2.23
CA LYS A 284 -33.56 12.40 -2.90
C LYS A 284 -33.42 11.54 -4.15
N THR A 285 -32.38 11.77 -4.96
CA THR A 285 -32.22 11.10 -6.26
C THR A 285 -31.36 9.85 -6.21
N GLY A 286 -30.63 9.64 -5.09
CA GLY A 286 -29.68 8.53 -4.97
C GLY A 286 -28.49 8.63 -5.95
N VAL A 287 -27.87 7.49 -6.24
CA VAL A 287 -26.74 7.39 -7.17
C VAL A 287 -27.23 7.42 -8.62
N THR A 288 -26.68 8.33 -9.42
CA THR A 288 -27.00 8.49 -10.85
C THR A 288 -25.84 8.00 -11.74
N ARG A 289 -26.09 7.90 -13.05
CA ARG A 289 -25.08 7.55 -14.04
C ARG A 289 -23.88 8.54 -14.02
N GLN A 290 -24.15 9.83 -13.82
CA GLN A 290 -23.12 10.86 -13.73
C GLN A 290 -22.27 10.71 -12.47
N ASP A 291 -22.88 10.37 -11.34
CA ASP A 291 -22.17 10.11 -10.08
C ASP A 291 -21.23 8.90 -10.23
N LYS A 292 -21.67 7.83 -10.93
CA LYS A 292 -20.83 6.67 -11.24
C LYS A 292 -19.61 7.03 -12.12
N ALA A 293 -19.83 7.86 -13.14
CA ALA A 293 -18.74 8.31 -14.01
C ALA A 293 -17.69 9.11 -13.22
N LEU A 294 -18.13 10.07 -12.40
CA LEU A 294 -17.24 10.85 -11.54
C LEU A 294 -16.48 9.98 -10.54
N ALA A 295 -17.15 9.03 -9.91
CA ALA A 295 -16.52 8.07 -9.02
C ALA A 295 -15.43 7.24 -9.72
N GLY A 296 -15.69 6.83 -10.97
CA GLY A 296 -14.70 6.17 -11.83
C GLY A 296 -13.48 7.04 -12.12
N GLU A 297 -13.69 8.32 -12.49
CA GLU A 297 -12.60 9.27 -12.73
C GLU A 297 -11.72 9.48 -11.48
N VAL A 298 -12.31 9.54 -10.27
CA VAL A 298 -11.55 9.65 -9.01
C VAL A 298 -10.69 8.42 -8.77
N LEU A 299 -11.26 7.22 -9.01
CA LEU A 299 -10.54 5.96 -8.86
C LEU A 299 -9.39 5.82 -9.87
N GLU A 300 -9.62 6.17 -11.14
CA GLU A 300 -8.59 6.18 -12.18
C GLU A 300 -7.45 7.14 -11.86
N ALA A 301 -7.78 8.33 -11.33
CA ALA A 301 -6.80 9.30 -10.86
C ALA A 301 -6.03 8.82 -9.60
N GLY A 302 -6.45 7.72 -8.99
CA GLY A 302 -5.84 7.17 -7.78
C GLY A 302 -6.00 8.08 -6.56
N ARG A 303 -7.11 8.79 -6.47
CA ARG A 303 -7.40 9.71 -5.36
C ARG A 303 -8.32 9.06 -4.35
N SER A 304 -8.16 9.45 -3.09
CA SER A 304 -9.04 8.98 -2.04
C SER A 304 -10.43 9.56 -2.17
N LEU A 305 -11.44 8.75 -1.89
CA LEU A 305 -12.83 9.08 -2.12
C LEU A 305 -13.66 8.96 -0.84
N VAL A 306 -14.43 10.02 -0.58
CA VAL A 306 -15.46 10.06 0.45
C VAL A 306 -16.81 10.34 -0.22
N LEU A 307 -17.81 9.54 0.06
CA LEU A 307 -19.17 9.72 -0.46
C LEU A 307 -19.96 10.61 0.50
N VAL A 308 -20.49 11.72 -0.01
CA VAL A 308 -21.22 12.72 0.79
C VAL A 308 -22.65 12.79 0.34
N VAL A 309 -23.57 12.30 1.15
CA VAL A 309 -25.01 12.38 0.90
C VAL A 309 -25.53 13.70 1.46
N ASN A 310 -25.71 14.68 0.56
CA ASN A 310 -26.24 16.01 0.91
C ASN A 310 -27.76 16.07 0.84
N LYS A 311 -28.35 17.14 1.40
CA LYS A 311 -29.80 17.36 1.55
C LYS A 311 -30.45 16.35 2.49
N TRP A 312 -29.71 15.83 3.46
CA TRP A 312 -30.21 14.86 4.42
C TRP A 312 -31.32 15.42 5.33
N ASP A 313 -31.43 16.74 5.44
CA ASP A 313 -32.58 17.42 6.06
C ASP A 313 -33.91 16.97 5.50
N LEU A 314 -34.01 16.68 4.21
CA LEU A 314 -35.24 16.21 3.57
C LEU A 314 -35.68 14.85 4.12
N ALA A 315 -34.75 13.94 4.35
CA ALA A 315 -35.01 12.66 4.97
C ALA A 315 -35.43 12.82 6.45
N LEU A 316 -34.69 13.64 7.20
CA LEU A 316 -35.03 13.93 8.60
C LEU A 316 -36.41 14.58 8.75
N ASP A 317 -36.76 15.50 7.87
CA ASP A 317 -38.07 16.15 7.87
C ASP A 317 -39.21 15.20 7.50
N ALA A 318 -38.98 14.23 6.59
CA ALA A 318 -39.95 13.19 6.28
C ALA A 318 -40.24 12.32 7.53
N PHE A 319 -39.22 11.93 8.27
CA PHE A 319 -39.42 11.19 9.53
C PHE A 319 -40.16 12.01 10.59
N ARG A 320 -39.95 13.32 10.70
CA ARG A 320 -40.68 14.20 11.62
C ARG A 320 -42.15 14.36 11.27
N LYS A 321 -42.51 14.28 9.97
CA LYS A 321 -43.85 14.51 9.46
C LYS A 321 -44.75 13.27 9.38
N GLY A 322 -44.24 12.10 9.73
CA GLY A 322 -45.07 10.87 9.70
C GLY A 322 -44.31 9.59 9.39
N GLY A 323 -42.97 9.73 9.29
CA GLY A 323 -42.12 8.58 8.97
C GLY A 323 -41.86 8.40 7.48
N VAL A 324 -41.01 7.42 7.19
CA VAL A 324 -40.73 6.95 5.83
C VAL A 324 -41.17 5.50 5.77
N GLU A 325 -42.03 5.16 4.80
CA GLU A 325 -42.56 3.81 4.64
C GLU A 325 -41.46 2.76 4.58
N GLY A 326 -41.58 1.70 5.38
CA GLY A 326 -40.61 0.63 5.45
C GLY A 326 -39.47 0.85 6.45
N PHE A 327 -39.35 2.02 7.11
CA PHE A 327 -38.25 2.33 8.03
C PHE A 327 -38.76 2.86 9.38
N LYS A 328 -38.21 2.33 10.47
CA LYS A 328 -38.60 2.72 11.83
C LYS A 328 -37.96 4.04 12.29
N ASN A 329 -36.77 4.35 11.80
CA ASN A 329 -36.00 5.53 12.20
C ASN A 329 -35.00 5.97 11.11
N PRO A 330 -34.47 7.20 11.21
CA PRO A 330 -33.51 7.73 10.26
C PRO A 330 -32.20 6.92 10.12
N ARG A 331 -31.78 6.20 11.17
CA ARG A 331 -30.53 5.38 11.14
C ARG A 331 -30.74 4.14 10.26
N GLU A 332 -31.88 3.51 10.35
CA GLU A 332 -32.23 2.36 9.50
C GLU A 332 -32.28 2.77 8.03
N PHE A 333 -32.93 3.88 7.72
CA PHE A 333 -32.94 4.46 6.36
C PHE A 333 -31.54 4.82 5.86
N GLN A 334 -30.69 5.37 6.75
CA GLN A 334 -29.30 5.68 6.44
C GLN A 334 -28.49 4.42 6.09
N ALA A 335 -28.70 3.33 6.83
CA ALA A 335 -28.03 2.06 6.58
C ALA A 335 -28.47 1.46 5.24
N ASP A 336 -29.78 1.49 4.93
CA ASP A 336 -30.31 1.03 3.66
C ASP A 336 -29.82 1.88 2.48
N TYR A 337 -29.85 3.20 2.60
CA TYR A 337 -29.29 4.10 1.59
C TYR A 337 -27.81 3.76 1.31
N ARG A 338 -27.01 3.54 2.35
CA ARG A 338 -25.61 3.14 2.22
C ARG A 338 -25.48 1.82 1.47
N ALA A 339 -26.29 0.82 1.81
CA ALA A 339 -26.27 -0.48 1.16
C ALA A 339 -26.67 -0.38 -0.33
N ALA A 340 -27.72 0.37 -0.65
CA ALA A 340 -28.18 0.63 -2.01
C ALA A 340 -27.11 1.37 -2.83
N ALA A 341 -26.53 2.44 -2.28
CA ALA A 341 -25.48 3.21 -2.94
C ALA A 341 -24.20 2.38 -3.16
N SER A 342 -23.80 1.56 -2.18
CA SER A 342 -22.65 0.65 -2.32
C SER A 342 -22.89 -0.41 -3.40
N LYS A 343 -24.13 -0.90 -3.56
CA LYS A 343 -24.47 -1.82 -4.64
C LYS A 343 -24.37 -1.17 -6.02
N GLU A 344 -24.79 0.08 -6.14
CA GLU A 344 -24.68 0.85 -7.38
C GLU A 344 -23.23 1.24 -7.72
N LEU A 345 -22.39 1.46 -6.70
CA LEU A 345 -20.98 1.82 -6.78
C LEU A 345 -20.06 0.62 -6.48
N PHE A 346 -20.47 -0.58 -6.85
CA PHE A 346 -19.78 -1.86 -6.56
C PHE A 346 -18.32 -1.93 -7.02
N PHE A 347 -17.92 -1.06 -7.92
CA PHE A 347 -16.57 -0.97 -8.46
C PHE A 347 -15.63 -0.15 -7.57
N LEU A 348 -16.16 0.62 -6.62
CA LEU A 348 -15.36 1.37 -5.65
C LEU A 348 -14.84 0.44 -4.54
N PRO A 349 -13.65 0.72 -4.04
CA PRO A 349 -13.24 0.17 -2.75
C PRO A 349 -14.18 0.66 -1.65
N ALA A 350 -14.13 0.02 -0.48
CA ALA A 350 -14.89 0.46 0.68
C ALA A 350 -14.61 1.94 0.96
N SER A 351 -15.61 2.79 0.71
CA SER A 351 -15.51 4.25 0.84
C SER A 351 -16.39 4.74 1.98
N PRO A 352 -15.93 5.68 2.83
CA PRO A 352 -16.74 6.22 3.90
C PRO A 352 -17.89 7.07 3.36
N PHE A 353 -19.02 7.02 4.06
CA PHE A 353 -20.20 7.80 3.80
C PHE A 353 -20.37 8.88 4.86
N LEU A 354 -20.58 10.13 4.44
CA LEU A 354 -21.04 11.22 5.26
C LEU A 354 -22.46 11.61 4.86
N PHE A 355 -23.35 11.74 5.83
CA PHE A 355 -24.73 12.22 5.64
C PHE A 355 -24.84 13.60 6.26
N LEU A 356 -25.10 14.61 5.44
CA LEU A 356 -25.11 16.00 5.88
C LEU A 356 -26.20 16.84 5.20
N SER A 357 -26.41 18.03 5.73
CA SER A 357 -27.22 19.05 5.08
C SER A 357 -26.49 20.37 5.07
N ALA A 358 -26.15 20.86 3.88
CA ALA A 358 -25.59 22.20 3.70
C ALA A 358 -26.58 23.29 4.13
N LYS A 359 -27.90 23.04 3.99
CA LYS A 359 -28.96 23.98 4.34
C LYS A 359 -29.03 24.22 5.85
N THR A 360 -29.03 23.15 6.63
CA THR A 360 -29.18 23.26 8.09
C THR A 360 -27.84 23.31 8.84
N GLY A 361 -26.72 22.96 8.18
CA GLY A 361 -25.39 22.79 8.80
C GLY A 361 -25.20 21.42 9.46
N PHE A 362 -26.19 20.54 9.39
CA PHE A 362 -26.10 19.21 9.99
C PHE A 362 -24.87 18.46 9.46
N ALA A 363 -23.98 18.05 10.36
CA ALA A 363 -22.78 17.24 10.14
C ALA A 363 -21.76 17.79 9.12
N VAL A 364 -21.81 19.09 8.74
CA VAL A 364 -20.86 19.68 7.78
C VAL A 364 -19.43 19.68 8.34
N ASP A 365 -19.25 19.89 9.63
CA ASP A 365 -17.92 19.89 10.28
C ASP A 365 -17.22 18.50 10.20
N SER A 366 -17.97 17.42 9.98
CA SER A 366 -17.40 16.09 9.81
C SER A 366 -16.57 15.93 8.52
N ILE A 367 -16.72 16.83 7.54
CA ILE A 367 -15.98 16.81 6.28
C ILE A 367 -14.49 16.93 6.54
N LEU A 368 -14.05 17.94 7.29
CA LEU A 368 -12.63 18.20 7.54
C LEU A 368 -12.01 17.08 8.41
N ALA A 369 -12.72 16.63 9.44
CA ALA A 369 -12.26 15.52 10.28
C ALA A 369 -12.10 14.23 9.47
N THR A 370 -13.03 13.94 8.54
CA THR A 370 -12.94 12.77 7.66
C THR A 370 -11.80 12.94 6.67
N GLY A 371 -11.63 14.12 6.06
CA GLY A 371 -10.53 14.40 5.14
C GLY A 371 -9.17 14.19 5.78
N GLU A 372 -8.98 14.68 7.01
CA GLU A 372 -7.75 14.48 7.77
C GLU A 372 -7.51 13.00 8.10
N ARG A 373 -8.54 12.28 8.57
CA ARG A 373 -8.44 10.84 8.84
C ARG A 373 -8.00 10.08 7.59
N ILE A 374 -8.58 10.36 6.43
CA ILE A 374 -8.25 9.70 5.16
C ILE A 374 -6.82 10.04 4.73
N ASP A 375 -6.42 11.31 4.81
CA ASP A 375 -5.04 11.72 4.47
C ASP A 375 -4.01 11.09 5.42
N HIS A 376 -4.32 10.97 6.71
CA HIS A 376 -3.47 10.27 7.66
C HIS A 376 -3.30 8.79 7.27
N LEU A 377 -4.39 8.10 6.93
CA LEU A 377 -4.33 6.72 6.47
C LEU A 377 -3.45 6.55 5.23
N GLN A 378 -3.49 7.49 4.27
CA GLN A 378 -2.67 7.46 3.05
C GLN A 378 -1.16 7.43 3.30
N ARG A 379 -0.70 7.81 4.49
CA ARG A 379 0.71 7.88 4.85
C ARG A 379 1.18 6.66 5.63
N MET A 380 0.28 5.72 5.93
CA MET A 380 0.62 4.55 6.72
C MET A 380 1.54 3.61 5.95
N THR A 381 2.64 3.24 6.57
CA THR A 381 3.44 2.10 6.14
C THR A 381 2.86 0.84 6.78
N LEU A 382 2.42 -0.10 5.95
CA LEU A 382 1.87 -1.35 6.43
C LEU A 382 3.00 -2.31 6.82
N PRO A 383 2.95 -2.94 7.99
CA PRO A 383 3.94 -3.95 8.38
C PRO A 383 3.98 -5.08 7.37
N THR A 384 5.14 -5.26 6.72
CA THR A 384 5.30 -6.19 5.58
C THR A 384 4.90 -7.63 5.94
N GLY A 385 5.25 -8.11 7.14
CA GLY A 385 4.86 -9.45 7.59
C GLY A 385 3.34 -9.61 7.71
N ARG A 386 2.64 -8.62 8.30
CA ARG A 386 1.17 -8.63 8.40
C ARG A 386 0.50 -8.54 7.03
N LEU A 387 1.05 -7.71 6.10
CA LEU A 387 0.55 -7.58 4.74
C LEU A 387 0.63 -8.91 3.99
N ASN A 388 1.78 -9.58 4.05
CA ASN A 388 1.95 -10.89 3.41
C ASN A 388 1.01 -11.93 4.01
N LYS A 389 0.92 -12.02 5.34
CA LYS A 389 -0.02 -12.92 6.01
C LYS A 389 -1.44 -12.66 5.54
N THR A 390 -1.89 -11.40 5.52
CA THR A 390 -3.25 -11.04 5.06
C THR A 390 -3.51 -11.52 3.63
N ILE A 391 -2.55 -11.31 2.72
CA ILE A 391 -2.69 -11.74 1.32
C ILE A 391 -2.77 -13.26 1.22
N HIS A 392 -1.96 -14.00 1.97
CA HIS A 392 -1.99 -15.46 1.98
C HIS A 392 -3.31 -15.97 2.56
N ASP A 393 -3.77 -15.43 3.68
CA ASP A 393 -5.06 -15.79 4.28
C ASP A 393 -6.23 -15.54 3.29
N LEU A 394 -6.19 -14.44 2.54
CA LEU A 394 -7.19 -14.14 1.51
C LEU A 394 -7.13 -15.15 0.35
N ILE A 395 -5.93 -15.53 -0.11
CA ILE A 395 -5.74 -16.51 -1.18
C ILE A 395 -6.20 -17.90 -0.74
N ASP A 396 -5.93 -18.29 0.49
CA ASP A 396 -6.34 -19.58 1.06
C ASP A 396 -7.86 -19.66 1.24
N ASN A 397 -8.49 -18.57 1.70
CA ASN A 397 -9.95 -18.49 1.87
C ASN A 397 -10.70 -18.52 0.52
N ARG A 398 -10.14 -17.89 -0.51
CA ARG A 398 -10.73 -17.88 -1.86
C ARG A 398 -9.64 -18.06 -2.91
N PRO A 399 -9.22 -19.31 -3.18
CA PRO A 399 -8.21 -19.57 -4.19
C PRO A 399 -8.62 -19.07 -5.58
N PRO A 400 -7.69 -18.47 -6.35
CA PRO A 400 -7.98 -18.05 -7.72
C PRO A 400 -8.29 -19.25 -8.62
N LYS A 401 -9.10 -19.04 -9.65
CA LYS A 401 -9.48 -20.09 -10.60
C LYS A 401 -8.24 -20.77 -11.20
N ARG A 402 -8.24 -22.10 -11.21
CA ARG A 402 -7.20 -22.86 -11.89
C ARG A 402 -7.40 -22.75 -13.40
N MET A 403 -6.45 -22.16 -14.10
CA MET A 403 -6.41 -22.14 -15.56
C MET A 403 -5.25 -23.00 -16.05
N HIS A 404 -5.54 -23.96 -16.94
CA HIS A 404 -4.56 -24.92 -17.49
C HIS A 404 -3.77 -25.70 -16.41
N GLY A 405 -4.46 -26.19 -15.38
CA GLY A 405 -3.91 -27.16 -14.42
C GLY A 405 -2.94 -26.61 -13.37
N LYS A 406 -2.42 -25.39 -13.51
CA LYS A 406 -1.47 -24.81 -12.54
C LYS A 406 -2.09 -23.64 -11.78
N PRO A 407 -1.99 -23.59 -10.42
CA PRO A 407 -2.55 -22.51 -9.61
C PRO A 407 -1.76 -21.21 -9.81
N PHE A 408 -2.47 -20.07 -9.67
CA PHE A 408 -1.83 -18.78 -9.45
C PHE A 408 -1.24 -18.77 -8.04
N LYS A 409 0.02 -18.33 -7.91
CA LYS A 409 0.70 -18.22 -6.63
C LYS A 409 1.25 -16.80 -6.47
N VAL A 410 1.01 -16.21 -5.32
CA VAL A 410 1.71 -15.03 -4.85
C VAL A 410 2.83 -15.50 -3.93
N PHE A 411 4.06 -15.04 -4.19
CA PHE A 411 5.22 -15.39 -3.38
C PHE A 411 5.44 -14.36 -2.27
N TYR A 412 5.24 -13.09 -2.61
CA TYR A 412 5.55 -11.98 -1.72
C TYR A 412 4.84 -10.71 -2.15
N VAL A 413 4.49 -9.86 -1.19
CA VAL A 413 3.90 -8.54 -1.41
C VAL A 413 4.65 -7.50 -0.62
N VAL A 414 4.90 -6.36 -1.24
CA VAL A 414 5.59 -5.24 -0.61
C VAL A 414 4.92 -3.92 -0.97
N GLN A 415 4.81 -3.04 0.01
CA GLN A 415 4.37 -1.67 -0.25
C GLN A 415 5.51 -0.89 -0.91
N THR A 416 5.25 -0.29 -2.08
CA THR A 416 6.22 0.49 -2.86
C THR A 416 5.85 1.96 -2.98
N GLY A 417 4.66 2.35 -2.51
CA GLY A 417 4.23 3.74 -2.61
C GLY A 417 2.97 4.04 -1.82
N PHE A 418 2.71 5.36 -1.75
CA PHE A 418 1.57 5.99 -1.10
C PHE A 418 0.82 6.83 -2.15
N ARG A 419 -0.47 7.05 -2.00
CA ARG A 419 -1.28 7.99 -2.79
C ARG A 419 -1.28 7.77 -4.31
N PRO A 420 -1.85 6.67 -4.78
CA PRO A 420 -2.52 5.60 -4.05
C PRO A 420 -1.55 4.64 -3.38
N PHE A 421 -2.04 3.80 -2.48
CA PHE A 421 -1.25 2.68 -2.00
C PHE A 421 -0.81 1.83 -3.19
N ARG A 422 0.51 1.60 -3.31
CA ARG A 422 1.08 0.72 -4.32
C ARG A 422 1.68 -0.49 -3.65
N PHE A 423 1.26 -1.66 -4.10
CA PHE A 423 1.80 -2.92 -3.65
C PHE A 423 2.40 -3.66 -4.83
N ARG A 424 3.67 -4.01 -4.73
CA ARG A 424 4.31 -4.88 -5.71
C ARG A 424 4.06 -6.32 -5.29
N LEU A 425 3.39 -7.06 -6.19
CA LEU A 425 2.95 -8.42 -5.96
C LEU A 425 3.81 -9.36 -6.81
N TYR A 426 4.67 -10.13 -6.16
CA TYR A 426 5.52 -11.11 -6.81
C TYR A 426 4.75 -12.41 -6.97
N CYS A 427 4.56 -12.84 -8.22
CA CYS A 427 3.71 -13.99 -8.53
C CYS A 427 4.29 -14.85 -9.67
N ASN A 428 3.74 -16.06 -9.85
CA ASN A 428 4.18 -16.95 -10.91
C ASN A 428 3.63 -16.59 -12.30
N ARG A 429 2.49 -15.87 -12.37
CA ARG A 429 1.75 -15.63 -13.62
C ARG A 429 0.95 -14.33 -13.55
N PRO A 430 1.59 -13.18 -13.78
CA PRO A 430 0.92 -11.87 -13.70
C PRO A 430 -0.26 -11.74 -14.69
N GLU A 431 -0.17 -12.38 -15.85
CA GLU A 431 -1.20 -12.39 -16.89
C GLU A 431 -2.53 -13.05 -16.47
N LYS A 432 -2.53 -13.74 -15.33
CA LYS A 432 -3.71 -14.47 -14.80
C LYS A 432 -4.40 -13.77 -13.64
N PHE A 433 -4.00 -12.54 -13.35
CA PHE A 433 -4.58 -11.74 -12.28
C PHE A 433 -5.83 -11.01 -12.76
N GLU A 434 -6.97 -11.70 -12.69
CA GLU A 434 -8.26 -11.17 -13.13
C GLU A 434 -8.71 -9.96 -12.28
N ASP A 435 -9.40 -9.01 -12.90
CA ASP A 435 -9.90 -7.80 -12.23
C ASP A 435 -10.84 -8.10 -11.05
N THR A 436 -11.64 -9.16 -11.13
CA THR A 436 -12.52 -9.59 -10.03
C THR A 436 -11.73 -10.08 -8.83
N TYR A 437 -10.62 -10.78 -9.08
CA TYR A 437 -9.75 -11.28 -8.04
C TYR A 437 -8.88 -10.15 -7.44
N ARG A 438 -8.43 -9.22 -8.29
CA ARG A 438 -7.76 -8.00 -7.85
C ARG A 438 -8.60 -7.25 -6.84
N ARG A 439 -9.86 -6.94 -7.15
CA ARG A 439 -10.80 -6.25 -6.24
C ARG A 439 -11.02 -7.01 -4.95
N TYR A 440 -11.08 -8.33 -5.00
CA TYR A 440 -11.19 -9.15 -3.80
C TYR A 440 -10.00 -8.94 -2.86
N LEU A 441 -8.77 -8.96 -3.38
CA LEU A 441 -7.57 -8.71 -2.59
C LEU A 441 -7.49 -7.26 -2.11
N GLU A 442 -7.83 -6.28 -2.95
CA GLU A 442 -7.91 -4.85 -2.57
C GLU A 442 -8.85 -4.66 -1.37
N ASN A 443 -10.07 -5.17 -1.46
CA ASN A 443 -11.06 -5.06 -0.38
C ASN A 443 -10.60 -5.77 0.90
N GLY A 444 -9.99 -6.94 0.79
CA GLY A 444 -9.46 -7.67 1.94
C GLY A 444 -8.32 -6.91 2.65
N ILE A 445 -7.43 -6.24 1.91
CA ILE A 445 -6.40 -5.38 2.48
C ILE A 445 -7.03 -4.15 3.15
N ILE A 446 -7.99 -3.51 2.49
CA ILE A 446 -8.69 -2.33 3.03
C ILE A 446 -9.36 -2.69 4.35
N GLU A 447 -10.05 -3.81 4.42
CA GLU A 447 -10.72 -4.29 5.64
C GLU A 447 -9.72 -4.63 6.75
N ALA A 448 -8.66 -5.39 6.43
CA ALA A 448 -7.67 -5.83 7.41
C ALA A 448 -6.85 -4.70 8.04
N PHE A 449 -6.66 -3.61 7.31
CA PHE A 449 -5.85 -2.46 7.74
C PHE A 449 -6.64 -1.17 7.98
N GLY A 450 -7.96 -1.19 7.78
CA GLY A 450 -8.82 -0.02 7.96
C GLY A 450 -8.56 1.12 6.99
N LEU A 451 -8.24 0.80 5.71
CA LEU A 451 -7.85 1.77 4.68
C LEU A 451 -9.04 2.32 3.89
N GLU A 452 -10.21 2.41 4.49
CA GLU A 452 -11.42 2.89 3.83
C GLU A 452 -11.19 4.20 3.05
N GLY A 453 -11.76 4.26 1.84
CA GLY A 453 -11.68 5.44 0.97
C GLY A 453 -10.35 5.58 0.23
N ASN A 454 -9.35 4.76 0.51
CA ASN A 454 -8.03 4.84 -0.11
C ASN A 454 -7.89 3.80 -1.23
N PRO A 455 -7.56 4.23 -2.46
CA PRO A 455 -7.37 3.31 -3.57
C PRO A 455 -6.06 2.53 -3.42
N ILE A 456 -6.11 1.28 -3.88
CA ILE A 456 -4.96 0.38 -3.94
C ILE A 456 -4.62 0.10 -5.41
N ARG A 457 -3.33 -0.01 -5.73
CA ARG A 457 -2.82 -0.47 -7.02
C ARG A 457 -1.81 -1.59 -6.80
N PHE A 458 -1.94 -2.65 -7.61
CA PHE A 458 -0.98 -3.73 -7.66
C PHE A 458 -0.08 -3.61 -8.89
N ASP A 459 1.23 -3.57 -8.65
CA ASP A 459 2.26 -3.73 -9.66
C ASP A 459 2.65 -5.21 -9.66
N LEU A 460 2.29 -5.95 -10.72
CA LEU A 460 2.54 -7.38 -10.79
C LEU A 460 3.92 -7.66 -11.37
N VAL A 461 4.71 -8.47 -10.69
CA VAL A 461 6.03 -8.92 -11.15
C VAL A 461 5.99 -10.43 -11.30
N GLY A 462 6.15 -10.89 -12.54
CA GLY A 462 6.18 -12.30 -12.90
C GLY A 462 7.61 -12.80 -13.11
N LYS A 463 7.80 -14.10 -13.03
CA LYS A 463 9.03 -14.74 -13.47
C LYS A 463 9.11 -14.64 -15.00
N GLU A 464 10.14 -13.99 -15.56
CA GLU A 464 10.37 -13.96 -17.02
C GLU A 464 10.39 -15.38 -17.56
N ARG A 465 9.58 -15.65 -18.59
CA ARG A 465 9.72 -16.88 -19.37
C ARG A 465 11.02 -16.79 -20.15
N ARG A 466 11.98 -17.67 -19.90
CA ARG A 466 13.00 -17.98 -20.90
C ARG A 466 12.26 -18.48 -22.14
N ASN A 467 12.34 -17.74 -23.24
CA ASN A 467 12.09 -18.33 -24.56
C ASN A 467 13.03 -19.52 -24.68
N ALA A 468 12.47 -20.71 -24.85
CA ALA A 468 13.25 -21.85 -25.30
C ALA A 468 13.96 -21.42 -26.57
N PRO A 469 15.24 -21.79 -26.78
CA PRO A 469 15.85 -21.59 -28.10
C PRO A 469 14.96 -22.29 -29.12
N GLU A 470 14.59 -21.58 -30.17
CA GLU A 470 14.01 -22.19 -31.35
C GLU A 470 15.06 -23.16 -31.87
N ASP A 471 14.76 -24.44 -31.80
CA ASP A 471 15.53 -25.49 -32.48
C ASP A 471 15.48 -25.17 -33.97
N THR A 472 16.63 -24.71 -34.52
CA THR A 472 16.93 -24.69 -35.96
C THR A 472 17.54 -26.00 -36.35
#